data_0c5b2ef52842ee93a95833fdf61db26b
#
_entry.id   0c5b2ef52842ee93a95833fdf61db26b
#
_cell.length_a   1.000
_cell.length_b   1.000
_cell.length_c   1.000
_cell.angle_alpha   90.00
_cell.angle_beta   90.00
_cell.angle_gamma   90.00
#
_symmetry.space_group_name_H-M   'P 1'
#
loop_
_entity.id
_entity.type
_entity.pdbx_description
1 polymer ?
#
loop_
_entity_poly.entity_id
_entity_poly.type
_entity_poly.pdbx_seq_one_letter_code
_entity_poly.pdbx_strand_id
1 'polypeptide(L)'
;MSRYKSVGFLHGMVLGVALTTATAAHAETLTLYWNAGHAYQAYADAIAKFEADHTGWSVQWEKFQWPDMRTKLVADFAAKNAPDLVAEPGGWVQEFGQRNLLRPLNDFIQQDGKAIGYPDDWQAYSVERNKLGDQYYGVQIHLTCATLVYNVDMLKQAGFDAPPATWEEFLKVAKATTTGARFGFAPNPSIGYYSSWLLQNGVSYYDPKTNKVNLDSPEAIEAIQFLADLIHKEKAATKPAAGADYEGPQKLFTANRVAMIITGPWDVKPIRSGNPKLNWAVAPSLKHKVQATFAGGVSVMIPKDAKHPKEAWDLLKRLVALDTELAATKEAGMTMPRKSWAENAEVQADPVIGSFSKCLPYAQDVTAELRLTGKHARIEKLLQSALEDIIYNQKPAAEIMPKFAAEANVILANN
;
A
#
# COMPACT_ATOMS: atom_id res chain seq x y z
N MET A 1 -23.47 34.61 -97.95
CA MET A 1 -23.23 33.14 -98.07
C MET A 1 -23.18 32.50 -96.72
N SER A 2 -24.22 31.73 -96.50
CA SER A 2 -24.55 30.99 -95.24
C SER A 2 -23.57 29.92 -94.87
N ARG A 3 -23.39 29.68 -93.57
CA ARG A 3 -23.25 28.30 -93.00
C ARG A 3 -23.66 28.29 -91.53
N TYR A 4 -24.77 27.62 -91.26
CA TYR A 4 -25.21 27.16 -89.99
C TYR A 4 -24.24 26.14 -89.37
N LYS A 5 -23.91 26.22 -88.08
CA LYS A 5 -23.38 25.09 -87.32
C LYS A 5 -24.27 24.86 -86.06
N SER A 6 -24.73 23.65 -86.03
CA SER A 6 -25.56 23.06 -84.99
C SER A 6 -24.82 23.00 -83.63
N VAL A 7 -25.55 23.39 -82.55
CA VAL A 7 -25.08 23.25 -81.15
C VAL A 7 -25.66 21.93 -80.62
N GLY A 8 -24.78 21.01 -80.28
CA GLY A 8 -25.15 19.77 -79.60
C GLY A 8 -25.26 20.01 -78.12
N PHE A 9 -26.38 19.63 -77.52
CA PHE A 9 -26.59 19.59 -76.08
C PHE A 9 -25.85 18.40 -75.47
N LEU A 10 -24.82 18.64 -74.62
CA LEU A 10 -24.25 17.66 -73.74
C LEU A 10 -25.03 17.64 -72.44
N HIS A 11 -25.68 16.52 -72.13
CA HIS A 11 -26.22 16.25 -70.76
C HIS A 11 -25.09 15.89 -69.84
N GLY A 12 -24.75 16.82 -68.95
CA GLY A 12 -23.83 16.57 -67.87
C GLY A 12 -24.51 15.78 -66.75
N MET A 13 -24.10 14.54 -66.55
CA MET A 13 -24.49 13.67 -65.45
C MET A 13 -23.68 14.11 -64.21
N VAL A 14 -24.32 14.78 -63.27
CA VAL A 14 -23.74 15.16 -61.95
C VAL A 14 -23.74 13.92 -61.08
N LEU A 15 -22.60 13.25 -60.94
CA LEU A 15 -22.40 12.25 -59.91
C LEU A 15 -22.28 12.97 -58.56
N GLY A 16 -23.32 12.87 -57.74
CA GLY A 16 -23.28 13.30 -56.33
C GLY A 16 -22.41 12.37 -55.52
N VAL A 17 -21.19 12.80 -55.21
CA VAL A 17 -20.34 12.14 -54.22
C VAL A 17 -20.91 12.47 -52.83
N ALA A 18 -21.60 11.52 -52.23
CA ALA A 18 -21.96 11.59 -50.82
C ALA A 18 -20.68 11.46 -49.96
N LEU A 19 -20.14 12.58 -49.49
CA LEU A 19 -19.15 12.57 -48.43
C LEU A 19 -19.86 12.08 -47.15
N THR A 20 -19.68 10.81 -46.83
CA THR A 20 -19.92 10.31 -45.46
C THR A 20 -18.82 10.91 -44.58
N THR A 21 -19.12 11.98 -43.89
CA THR A 21 -18.30 12.43 -42.74
C THR A 21 -18.37 11.35 -41.71
N ALA A 22 -17.36 10.46 -41.67
CA ALA A 22 -17.09 9.65 -40.50
C ALA A 22 -16.75 10.65 -39.38
N THR A 23 -17.68 10.90 -38.50
CA THR A 23 -17.39 11.53 -37.21
C THR A 23 -16.36 10.62 -36.54
N ALA A 24 -15.09 11.07 -36.48
CA ALA A 24 -14.11 10.45 -35.60
C ALA A 24 -14.73 10.45 -34.21
N ALA A 25 -15.16 9.31 -33.71
CA ALA A 25 -15.55 9.15 -32.33
C ALA A 25 -14.35 9.62 -31.53
N HIS A 26 -14.47 10.72 -30.78
CA HIS A 26 -13.46 11.12 -29.83
C HIS A 26 -13.31 9.95 -28.84
N ALA A 27 -12.12 9.38 -28.78
CA ALA A 27 -11.81 8.37 -27.79
C ALA A 27 -11.94 9.04 -26.41
N GLU A 28 -12.85 8.55 -25.58
CA GLU A 28 -12.97 8.97 -24.20
C GLU A 28 -11.79 8.40 -23.42
N THR A 29 -11.26 9.17 -22.45
CA THR A 29 -10.08 8.77 -21.70
C THR A 29 -10.39 8.74 -20.22
N LEU A 30 -10.22 7.57 -19.59
CA LEU A 30 -10.27 7.38 -18.17
C LEU A 30 -8.87 7.54 -17.58
N THR A 31 -8.70 8.44 -16.61
CA THR A 31 -7.40 8.69 -15.99
C THR A 31 -7.29 7.90 -14.68
N LEU A 32 -6.25 7.06 -14.60
CA LEU A 32 -5.95 6.21 -13.45
C LEU A 32 -4.61 6.59 -12.84
N TYR A 33 -4.59 6.99 -11.54
CA TYR A 33 -3.37 7.21 -10.77
C TYR A 33 -3.00 5.95 -9.99
N TRP A 34 -1.75 5.52 -10.13
CA TRP A 34 -1.27 4.26 -9.58
C TRP A 34 0.17 4.35 -9.04
N ASN A 35 0.51 3.48 -8.10
CA ASN A 35 1.91 3.38 -7.67
C ASN A 35 2.76 2.60 -8.68
N ALA A 36 3.92 3.14 -9.03
CA ALA A 36 4.82 2.53 -10.01
C ALA A 36 5.30 1.13 -9.60
N GLY A 37 5.55 0.91 -8.30
CA GLY A 37 5.97 -0.38 -7.75
C GLY A 37 4.86 -1.45 -7.74
N HIS A 38 3.60 -1.05 -7.90
CA HIS A 38 2.44 -1.94 -7.93
C HIS A 38 1.80 -2.04 -9.33
N ALA A 39 2.49 -1.58 -10.37
CA ALA A 39 2.01 -1.62 -11.75
C ALA A 39 2.28 -3.00 -12.38
N TYR A 40 1.59 -4.03 -11.90
CA TYR A 40 1.77 -5.42 -12.36
C TYR A 40 1.13 -5.66 -13.72
N GLN A 41 1.62 -6.67 -14.46
CA GLN A 41 1.06 -7.07 -15.73
C GLN A 41 -0.40 -7.51 -15.60
N ALA A 42 -0.76 -8.17 -14.50
CA ALA A 42 -2.14 -8.54 -14.22
C ALA A 42 -3.12 -7.36 -14.30
N TYR A 43 -2.71 -6.17 -13.82
CA TYR A 43 -3.53 -4.96 -13.91
C TYR A 43 -3.50 -4.34 -15.32
N ALA A 44 -2.37 -4.44 -16.03
CA ALA A 44 -2.30 -4.04 -17.45
C ALA A 44 -3.28 -4.86 -18.28
N ASP A 45 -3.35 -6.18 -18.04
CA ASP A 45 -4.26 -7.08 -18.73
C ASP A 45 -5.74 -6.77 -18.40
N ALA A 46 -6.06 -6.43 -17.15
CA ALA A 46 -7.40 -5.99 -16.74
C ALA A 46 -7.81 -4.67 -17.41
N ILE A 47 -6.87 -3.73 -17.54
CA ILE A 47 -7.06 -2.47 -18.30
C ILE A 47 -7.31 -2.76 -19.77
N ALA A 48 -6.50 -3.61 -20.41
CA ALA A 48 -6.66 -3.97 -21.81
C ALA A 48 -8.02 -4.66 -22.09
N LYS A 49 -8.49 -5.51 -21.17
CA LYS A 49 -9.85 -6.09 -21.25
C LYS A 49 -10.93 -5.02 -21.14
N PHE A 50 -10.75 -4.02 -20.25
CA PHE A 50 -11.68 -2.89 -20.16
C PHE A 50 -11.76 -2.13 -21.48
N GLU A 51 -10.62 -1.78 -22.07
CA GLU A 51 -10.56 -1.05 -23.35
C GLU A 51 -11.17 -1.85 -24.52
N ALA A 52 -10.97 -3.15 -24.52
CA ALA A 52 -11.54 -4.04 -25.55
C ALA A 52 -13.07 -4.12 -25.46
N ASP A 53 -13.63 -4.11 -24.26
CA ASP A 53 -15.08 -4.20 -24.02
C ASP A 53 -15.78 -2.83 -24.14
N HIS A 54 -15.03 -1.73 -24.02
CA HIS A 54 -15.51 -0.35 -24.11
C HIS A 54 -14.95 0.34 -25.38
N THR A 55 -15.52 0.01 -26.54
CA THR A 55 -15.07 0.59 -27.82
C THR A 55 -15.10 2.12 -27.75
N GLY A 56 -13.98 2.76 -28.09
CA GLY A 56 -13.81 4.21 -28.04
C GLY A 56 -13.32 4.75 -26.70
N TRP A 57 -12.99 3.87 -25.75
CA TRP A 57 -12.34 4.24 -24.48
C TRP A 57 -10.85 3.87 -24.47
N SER A 58 -10.07 4.67 -23.75
CA SER A 58 -8.67 4.38 -23.42
C SER A 58 -8.42 4.70 -21.95
N VAL A 59 -7.43 4.04 -21.33
CA VAL A 59 -7.03 4.30 -19.96
C VAL A 59 -5.65 4.96 -19.92
N GLN A 60 -5.62 6.22 -19.48
CA GLN A 60 -4.36 6.90 -19.20
C GLN A 60 -3.87 6.45 -17.82
N TRP A 61 -3.00 5.45 -17.79
CA TRP A 61 -2.43 4.88 -16.57
C TRP A 61 -1.18 5.64 -16.15
N GLU A 62 -1.33 6.60 -15.25
CA GLU A 62 -0.22 7.41 -14.70
C GLU A 62 0.39 6.75 -13.46
N LYS A 63 1.71 6.60 -13.44
CA LYS A 63 2.47 5.85 -12.43
C LYS A 63 3.38 6.80 -11.64
N PHE A 64 3.28 6.75 -10.31
CA PHE A 64 3.96 7.66 -9.40
C PHE A 64 4.62 6.91 -8.24
N GLN A 65 5.54 7.56 -7.55
CA GLN A 65 5.86 7.24 -6.17
C GLN A 65 4.78 7.83 -5.25
N TRP A 66 4.56 7.24 -4.07
CA TRP A 66 3.47 7.66 -3.17
C TRP A 66 3.49 9.16 -2.81
N PRO A 67 4.66 9.78 -2.43
CA PRO A 67 4.71 11.21 -2.11
C PRO A 67 4.35 12.10 -3.29
N ASP A 68 4.83 11.76 -4.49
CA ASP A 68 4.58 12.53 -5.72
C ASP A 68 3.11 12.45 -6.12
N MET A 69 2.53 11.24 -6.06
CA MET A 69 1.10 11.03 -6.32
C MET A 69 0.23 11.84 -5.38
N ARG A 70 0.56 11.84 -4.07
CA ARG A 70 -0.19 12.63 -3.09
C ARG A 70 -0.13 14.11 -3.40
N THR A 71 1.06 14.64 -3.69
CA THR A 71 1.26 16.05 -4.02
C THR A 71 0.45 16.46 -5.24
N LYS A 72 0.53 15.66 -6.31
CA LYS A 72 -0.26 15.89 -7.53
C LYS A 72 -1.76 15.81 -7.25
N LEU A 73 -2.23 14.78 -6.57
CA LEU A 73 -3.65 14.57 -6.29
C LEU A 73 -4.26 15.73 -5.47
N VAL A 74 -3.53 16.25 -4.48
CA VAL A 74 -3.99 17.41 -3.70
C VAL A 74 -4.11 18.66 -4.58
N ALA A 75 -3.17 18.89 -5.50
CA ALA A 75 -3.24 19.98 -6.47
C ALA A 75 -4.42 19.81 -7.44
N ASP A 76 -4.65 18.60 -7.92
CA ASP A 76 -5.75 18.28 -8.84
C ASP A 76 -7.12 18.44 -8.18
N PHE A 77 -7.27 18.07 -6.91
CA PHE A 77 -8.49 18.37 -6.13
C PHE A 77 -8.75 19.88 -6.02
N ALA A 78 -7.70 20.67 -5.74
CA ALA A 78 -7.82 22.12 -5.66
C ALA A 78 -8.20 22.76 -7.02
N ALA A 79 -7.70 22.19 -8.11
CA ALA A 79 -7.97 22.64 -9.48
C ALA A 79 -9.30 22.07 -10.05
N LYS A 80 -10.02 21.19 -9.32
CA LYS A 80 -11.19 20.44 -9.81
C LYS A 80 -10.91 19.66 -11.10
N ASN A 81 -9.73 19.09 -11.18
CA ASN A 81 -9.25 18.27 -12.29
C ASN A 81 -8.72 16.92 -11.80
N ALA A 82 -9.44 16.31 -10.85
CA ALA A 82 -9.09 15.03 -10.29
C ALA A 82 -9.16 13.92 -11.36
N PRO A 83 -8.32 12.86 -11.26
CA PRO A 83 -8.44 11.69 -12.12
C PRO A 83 -9.76 10.94 -11.86
N ASP A 84 -10.09 9.96 -12.72
CA ASP A 84 -11.31 9.18 -12.55
C ASP A 84 -11.15 8.09 -11.48
N LEU A 85 -9.93 7.55 -11.33
CA LEU A 85 -9.66 6.47 -10.38
C LEU A 85 -8.27 6.64 -9.75
N VAL A 86 -8.13 6.37 -8.46
CA VAL A 86 -6.88 6.52 -7.71
C VAL A 86 -6.64 5.32 -6.83
N ALA A 87 -5.47 4.69 -6.96
CA ALA A 87 -4.95 3.78 -5.95
C ALA A 87 -4.23 4.56 -4.84
N GLU A 88 -4.45 4.19 -3.57
CA GLU A 88 -3.92 4.90 -2.41
C GLU A 88 -3.26 3.95 -1.40
N PRO A 89 -2.21 4.36 -0.67
CA PRO A 89 -1.42 3.45 0.17
C PRO A 89 -2.03 3.13 1.54
N GLY A 90 -3.25 3.58 1.79
CA GLY A 90 -3.94 3.43 3.06
C GLY A 90 -4.06 4.73 3.85
N GLY A 91 -5.32 5.11 4.14
CA GLY A 91 -5.67 6.27 4.93
C GLY A 91 -6.08 7.51 4.15
N TRP A 92 -5.77 7.62 2.86
CA TRP A 92 -6.27 8.74 2.04
C TRP A 92 -7.77 8.66 1.80
N VAL A 93 -8.33 7.45 1.74
CA VAL A 93 -9.79 7.25 1.65
C VAL A 93 -10.50 7.97 2.81
N GLN A 94 -10.04 7.76 4.04
CA GLN A 94 -10.63 8.40 5.22
C GLN A 94 -10.39 9.91 5.22
N GLU A 95 -9.16 10.35 4.96
CA GLU A 95 -8.79 11.76 4.94
C GLU A 95 -9.57 12.54 3.87
N PHE A 96 -9.57 12.07 2.63
CA PHE A 96 -10.24 12.77 1.53
C PHE A 96 -11.75 12.60 1.55
N GLY A 97 -12.24 11.46 2.07
CA GLY A 97 -13.67 11.25 2.31
C GLY A 97 -14.25 12.25 3.30
N GLN A 98 -13.59 12.48 4.45
CA GLN A 98 -13.98 13.50 5.43
C GLN A 98 -14.01 14.91 4.85
N ARG A 99 -13.10 15.20 3.93
CA ARG A 99 -13.03 16.49 3.22
C ARG A 99 -14.01 16.61 2.06
N ASN A 100 -14.89 15.60 1.88
CA ASN A 100 -15.88 15.55 0.79
C ASN A 100 -15.24 15.66 -0.62
N LEU A 101 -14.05 15.07 -0.78
CA LEU A 101 -13.29 15.03 -2.04
C LEU A 101 -13.49 13.70 -2.80
N LEU A 102 -14.11 12.70 -2.18
CA LEU A 102 -14.39 11.41 -2.78
C LEU A 102 -15.88 11.21 -3.05
N ARG A 103 -16.19 10.37 -4.04
CA ARG A 103 -17.52 9.89 -4.31
C ARG A 103 -17.85 8.72 -3.37
N PRO A 104 -19.03 8.73 -2.68
CA PRO A 104 -19.55 7.52 -2.04
C PRO A 104 -19.85 6.45 -3.09
N LEU A 105 -19.53 5.20 -2.77
CA LEU A 105 -19.70 4.06 -3.69
C LEU A 105 -20.93 3.22 -3.40
N ASN A 106 -21.78 3.62 -2.45
CA ASN A 106 -22.94 2.84 -1.99
C ASN A 106 -23.90 2.49 -3.11
N ASP A 107 -24.18 3.42 -4.03
CA ASP A 107 -25.04 3.20 -5.20
C ASP A 107 -24.48 2.12 -6.13
N PHE A 108 -23.18 2.17 -6.41
CA PHE A 108 -22.50 1.17 -7.23
C PHE A 108 -22.45 -0.20 -6.54
N ILE A 109 -22.16 -0.24 -5.23
CA ILE A 109 -22.14 -1.48 -4.45
C ILE A 109 -23.51 -2.11 -4.38
N GLN A 110 -24.56 -1.33 -4.19
CA GLN A 110 -25.94 -1.80 -4.18
C GLN A 110 -26.34 -2.38 -5.55
N GLN A 111 -25.90 -1.77 -6.64
CA GLN A 111 -26.27 -2.18 -7.99
C GLN A 111 -25.57 -3.49 -8.39
N ASP A 112 -24.28 -3.57 -8.24
CA ASP A 112 -23.49 -4.68 -8.79
C ASP A 112 -22.28 -5.13 -7.93
N GLY A 113 -22.13 -4.62 -6.71
CA GLY A 113 -21.08 -5.10 -5.78
C GLY A 113 -21.14 -6.59 -5.52
N LYS A 114 -22.34 -7.15 -5.50
CA LYS A 114 -22.55 -8.61 -5.34
C LYS A 114 -21.90 -9.42 -6.47
N ALA A 115 -21.80 -8.87 -7.69
CA ALA A 115 -21.16 -9.55 -8.82
C ALA A 115 -19.65 -9.77 -8.60
N ILE A 116 -19.02 -8.93 -7.80
CA ILE A 116 -17.61 -9.08 -7.38
C ILE A 116 -17.47 -9.63 -5.97
N GLY A 117 -18.56 -9.99 -5.28
CA GLY A 117 -18.57 -10.47 -3.90
C GLY A 117 -18.32 -9.39 -2.84
N TYR A 118 -18.32 -8.09 -3.19
CA TYR A 118 -18.10 -7.01 -2.24
C TYR A 118 -19.40 -6.60 -1.54
N PRO A 119 -19.42 -6.38 -0.21
CA PRO A 119 -18.27 -6.46 0.72
C PRO A 119 -18.04 -7.84 1.34
N ASP A 120 -18.91 -8.84 1.11
CA ASP A 120 -18.99 -10.08 1.89
C ASP A 120 -17.74 -10.96 1.77
N ASP A 121 -17.09 -10.97 0.61
CA ASP A 121 -15.87 -11.73 0.34
C ASP A 121 -14.59 -11.02 0.82
N TRP A 122 -14.68 -9.76 1.28
CA TRP A 122 -13.53 -9.05 1.84
C TRP A 122 -13.33 -9.31 3.33
N GLN A 123 -12.07 -9.26 3.78
CA GLN A 123 -11.75 -9.25 5.20
C GLN A 123 -12.42 -8.03 5.87
N ALA A 124 -12.97 -8.20 7.07
CA ALA A 124 -13.69 -7.13 7.76
C ALA A 124 -12.87 -5.84 7.91
N TYR A 125 -11.59 -5.97 8.27
CA TYR A 125 -10.66 -4.84 8.32
C TYR A 125 -10.59 -4.07 6.98
N SER A 126 -10.54 -4.78 5.86
CA SER A 126 -10.45 -4.19 4.51
C SER A 126 -11.71 -3.41 4.12
N VAL A 127 -12.85 -3.83 4.64
CA VAL A 127 -14.13 -3.12 4.44
C VAL A 127 -14.18 -1.87 5.30
N GLU A 128 -13.92 -2.02 6.60
CA GLU A 128 -14.08 -0.92 7.58
C GLU A 128 -13.11 0.25 7.33
N ARG A 129 -11.86 -0.02 6.94
CA ARG A 129 -10.91 1.07 6.62
C ARG A 129 -11.31 1.94 5.43
N ASN A 130 -12.24 1.49 4.60
CA ASN A 130 -12.74 2.18 3.43
C ASN A 130 -14.11 2.85 3.66
N LYS A 131 -14.56 2.91 4.92
CA LYS A 131 -15.82 3.52 5.32
C LYS A 131 -15.63 4.78 6.14
N LEU A 132 -16.62 5.66 6.06
CA LEU A 132 -16.88 6.75 6.99
C LEU A 132 -18.36 6.69 7.35
N GLY A 133 -18.68 6.29 8.58
CA GLY A 133 -20.05 5.93 8.94
C GLY A 133 -20.56 4.80 8.04
N ASP A 134 -21.72 4.98 7.45
CA ASP A 134 -22.37 3.99 6.56
C ASP A 134 -21.96 4.13 5.08
N GLN A 135 -21.03 5.05 4.76
CA GLN A 135 -20.62 5.31 3.39
C GLN A 135 -19.29 4.63 3.07
N TYR A 136 -19.25 3.95 1.93
CA TYR A 136 -18.02 3.38 1.35
C TYR A 136 -17.38 4.40 0.40
N TYR A 137 -16.07 4.62 0.53
CA TYR A 137 -15.32 5.57 -0.30
C TYR A 137 -14.18 4.93 -1.08
N GLY A 138 -13.96 3.63 -0.89
CA GLY A 138 -12.95 2.88 -1.61
C GLY A 138 -13.21 1.38 -1.53
N VAL A 139 -12.47 0.63 -2.34
CA VAL A 139 -12.39 -0.83 -2.30
C VAL A 139 -10.94 -1.22 -2.18
N GLN A 140 -10.60 -2.03 -1.17
CA GLN A 140 -9.23 -2.47 -0.99
C GLN A 140 -8.86 -3.54 -2.02
N ILE A 141 -7.71 -3.36 -2.67
CA ILE A 141 -7.15 -4.26 -3.69
C ILE A 141 -5.95 -5.06 -3.17
N HIS A 142 -5.18 -4.51 -2.23
CA HIS A 142 -4.13 -5.24 -1.52
C HIS A 142 -4.37 -5.14 -0.02
N LEU A 143 -4.35 -6.25 0.68
CA LEU A 143 -4.26 -6.32 2.13
C LEU A 143 -2.92 -6.92 2.49
N THR A 144 -2.11 -6.20 3.23
CA THR A 144 -0.75 -6.59 3.55
C THR A 144 -0.49 -6.49 5.04
N CYS A 145 0.45 -7.31 5.50
CA CYS A 145 1.04 -7.19 6.82
C CYS A 145 2.56 -7.27 6.70
N ALA A 146 3.28 -6.56 7.55
CA ALA A 146 4.72 -6.73 7.65
C ALA A 146 5.02 -7.76 8.74
N THR A 147 5.89 -8.72 8.44
CA THR A 147 6.33 -9.71 9.40
C THR A 147 7.81 -10.05 9.22
N LEU A 148 8.33 -10.94 10.05
CA LEU A 148 9.73 -11.32 10.01
C LEU A 148 10.03 -12.18 8.78
N VAL A 149 10.97 -11.72 7.97
CA VAL A 149 11.59 -12.46 6.87
C VAL A 149 13.01 -12.78 7.26
N TYR A 150 13.43 -14.03 7.10
CA TYR A 150 14.71 -14.49 7.58
C TYR A 150 15.45 -15.39 6.60
N ASN A 151 16.78 -15.34 6.67
CA ASN A 151 17.69 -16.20 5.94
C ASN A 151 17.88 -17.52 6.70
N VAL A 152 17.36 -18.60 6.12
CA VAL A 152 17.37 -19.93 6.74
C VAL A 152 18.80 -20.44 6.98
N ASP A 153 19.70 -20.21 6.02
CA ASP A 153 21.09 -20.70 6.12
C ASP A 153 21.87 -19.94 7.18
N MET A 154 21.67 -18.62 7.32
CA MET A 154 22.32 -17.84 8.37
C MET A 154 21.86 -18.25 9.77
N LEU A 155 20.56 -18.49 9.95
CA LEU A 155 20.04 -18.96 11.22
C LEU A 155 20.61 -20.34 11.57
N LYS A 156 20.61 -21.29 10.63
CA LYS A 156 21.21 -22.62 10.84
C LYS A 156 22.70 -22.58 11.14
N GLN A 157 23.47 -21.73 10.44
CA GLN A 157 24.90 -21.53 10.73
C GLN A 157 25.14 -20.99 12.14
N ALA A 158 24.20 -20.21 12.68
CA ALA A 158 24.25 -19.68 14.05
C ALA A 158 23.64 -20.64 15.10
N GLY A 159 23.22 -21.86 14.70
CA GLY A 159 22.69 -22.89 15.59
C GLY A 159 21.19 -22.78 15.88
N PHE A 160 20.41 -22.13 15.00
CA PHE A 160 18.96 -22.01 15.14
C PHE A 160 18.23 -22.75 14.01
N ASP A 161 17.43 -23.74 14.37
CA ASP A 161 16.63 -24.53 13.42
C ASP A 161 15.26 -23.87 13.10
N ALA A 162 14.85 -22.90 13.89
CA ALA A 162 13.59 -22.17 13.74
C ALA A 162 13.82 -20.64 13.86
N PRO A 163 12.94 -19.81 13.25
CA PRO A 163 12.96 -18.37 13.43
C PRO A 163 12.53 -17.99 14.86
N PRO A 164 12.93 -16.81 15.37
CA PRO A 164 12.48 -16.32 16.67
C PRO A 164 10.99 -16.00 16.65
N ALA A 165 10.31 -16.30 17.75
CA ALA A 165 8.89 -16.01 17.97
C ALA A 165 8.67 -14.83 18.94
N THR A 166 9.66 -14.52 19.80
CA THR A 166 9.57 -13.46 20.81
C THR A 166 10.70 -12.43 20.64
N TRP A 167 10.58 -11.28 21.29
CA TRP A 167 11.64 -10.26 21.29
C TRP A 167 12.94 -10.77 21.91
N GLU A 168 12.84 -11.58 22.96
CA GLU A 168 14.02 -12.17 23.61
C GLU A 168 14.75 -13.13 22.67
N GLU A 169 14.01 -14.03 22.01
CA GLU A 169 14.56 -14.93 21.01
C GLU A 169 15.11 -14.14 19.81
N PHE A 170 14.41 -13.11 19.36
CA PHE A 170 14.84 -12.24 18.28
C PHE A 170 16.17 -11.56 18.58
N LEU A 171 16.34 -11.00 19.77
CA LEU A 171 17.60 -10.40 20.21
C LEU A 171 18.73 -11.45 20.21
N LYS A 172 18.46 -12.65 20.76
CA LYS A 172 19.42 -13.76 20.78
C LYS A 172 19.88 -14.17 19.39
N VAL A 173 18.92 -14.35 18.45
CA VAL A 173 19.21 -14.69 17.05
C VAL A 173 19.95 -13.54 16.36
N ALA A 174 19.51 -12.31 16.53
CA ALA A 174 20.16 -11.14 15.92
C ALA A 174 21.63 -11.02 16.34
N LYS A 175 21.93 -11.21 17.62
CA LYS A 175 23.32 -11.21 18.13
C LYS A 175 24.15 -12.37 17.56
N ALA A 176 23.62 -13.57 17.55
CA ALA A 176 24.34 -14.76 17.12
C ALA A 176 24.61 -14.77 15.59
N THR A 177 23.74 -14.15 14.80
CA THR A 177 23.90 -14.03 13.34
C THR A 177 24.74 -12.82 12.92
N THR A 178 25.04 -11.91 13.85
CA THR A 178 25.92 -10.77 13.59
C THR A 178 27.39 -11.22 13.60
N THR A 179 28.11 -10.91 12.51
CA THR A 179 29.54 -11.18 12.34
C THR A 179 30.24 -9.91 11.84
N GLY A 180 31.54 -9.92 11.67
CA GLY A 180 32.27 -8.74 11.15
C GLY A 180 31.83 -8.24 9.78
N ALA A 181 31.14 -9.07 8.99
CA ALA A 181 30.70 -8.76 7.63
C ALA A 181 29.17 -8.70 7.46
N ARG A 182 28.40 -9.15 8.46
CA ARG A 182 26.94 -9.31 8.40
C ARG A 182 26.30 -8.86 9.70
N PHE A 183 25.06 -8.38 9.62
CA PHE A 183 24.25 -8.05 10.78
C PHE A 183 23.07 -9.01 10.95
N GLY A 184 22.61 -9.15 12.17
CA GLY A 184 21.44 -9.97 12.48
C GLY A 184 20.14 -9.36 11.97
N PHE A 185 20.04 -8.04 11.95
CA PHE A 185 18.81 -7.33 11.55
C PHE A 185 19.10 -6.04 10.79
N ALA A 186 18.23 -5.69 9.86
CA ALA A 186 18.19 -4.35 9.27
C ALA A 186 16.80 -3.73 9.50
N PRO A 187 16.69 -2.72 10.37
CA PRO A 187 15.43 -2.01 10.60
C PRO A 187 15.09 -1.11 9.42
N ASN A 188 13.80 -1.03 9.09
CA ASN A 188 13.29 -0.05 8.14
C ASN A 188 13.02 1.28 8.86
N PRO A 189 13.44 2.44 8.32
CA PRO A 189 13.30 3.74 8.97
C PRO A 189 11.88 4.33 8.89
N SER A 190 10.97 3.73 8.14
CA SER A 190 9.60 4.25 8.02
C SER A 190 8.77 3.97 9.26
N ILE A 191 7.94 4.94 9.65
CA ILE A 191 7.13 4.92 10.89
C ILE A 191 6.26 3.66 11.00
N GLY A 192 5.66 3.19 9.90
CA GLY A 192 4.84 1.98 9.90
C GLY A 192 5.54 0.75 10.48
N TYR A 193 6.85 0.61 10.26
CA TYR A 193 7.62 -0.53 10.79
C TYR A 193 7.87 -0.42 12.30
N TYR A 194 8.01 0.79 12.84
CA TYR A 194 8.09 1.01 14.29
C TYR A 194 6.78 0.63 14.97
N SER A 195 5.66 0.80 14.27
CA SER A 195 4.33 0.47 14.79
C SER A 195 4.17 -1.01 15.15
N SER A 196 4.84 -1.93 14.46
CA SER A 196 4.81 -3.35 14.82
C SER A 196 5.35 -3.59 16.23
N TRP A 197 6.44 -2.93 16.60
CA TRP A 197 7.05 -3.06 17.93
C TRP A 197 6.17 -2.44 19.03
N LEU A 198 5.55 -1.30 18.73
CA LEU A 198 4.58 -0.67 19.63
C LEU A 198 3.38 -1.60 19.87
N LEU A 199 2.78 -2.13 18.80
CA LEU A 199 1.66 -3.07 18.90
C LEU A 199 2.01 -4.32 19.69
N GLN A 200 3.19 -4.91 19.44
CA GLN A 200 3.66 -6.11 20.16
C GLN A 200 3.84 -5.86 21.67
N ASN A 201 4.11 -4.62 22.06
CA ASN A 201 4.15 -4.22 23.48
C ASN A 201 2.80 -3.74 24.02
N GLY A 202 1.72 -3.90 23.25
CA GLY A 202 0.35 -3.56 23.67
C GLY A 202 0.04 -2.07 23.63
N VAL A 203 0.80 -1.27 22.87
CA VAL A 203 0.61 0.17 22.77
C VAL A 203 -0.45 0.49 21.72
N SER A 204 -1.49 1.22 22.14
CA SER A 204 -2.37 1.96 21.24
C SER A 204 -1.73 3.31 20.94
N TYR A 205 -1.61 3.67 19.66
CA TYR A 205 -0.97 4.91 19.23
C TYR A 205 -1.71 6.17 19.69
N TYR A 206 -3.04 6.11 19.66
CA TYR A 206 -3.94 7.21 19.96
C TYR A 206 -5.15 6.69 20.74
N ASP A 207 -5.62 7.46 21.71
CA ASP A 207 -6.85 7.19 22.43
C ASP A 207 -7.93 8.22 22.03
N PRO A 208 -8.98 7.82 21.29
CA PRO A 208 -10.05 8.72 20.87
C PRO A 208 -10.89 9.23 22.03
N LYS A 209 -10.93 8.54 23.18
CA LYS A 209 -11.70 8.97 24.36
C LYS A 209 -11.07 10.17 25.05
N THR A 210 -9.74 10.20 25.12
CA THR A 210 -9.00 11.30 25.74
C THR A 210 -8.48 12.31 24.73
N ASN A 211 -8.59 12.01 23.42
CA ASN A 211 -8.02 12.77 22.31
C ASN A 211 -6.50 13.00 22.48
N LYS A 212 -5.77 11.94 22.86
CA LYS A 212 -4.33 12.00 23.10
C LYS A 212 -3.57 10.88 22.42
N VAL A 213 -2.32 11.14 22.06
CA VAL A 213 -1.36 10.08 21.70
C VAL A 213 -0.82 9.43 22.99
N ASN A 214 -0.55 8.11 22.95
CA ASN A 214 -0.07 7.31 24.08
C ASN A 214 1.39 6.88 23.91
N LEU A 215 2.17 7.61 23.13
CA LEU A 215 3.55 7.23 22.79
C LEU A 215 4.59 7.70 23.84
N ASP A 216 4.15 8.25 24.96
CA ASP A 216 4.93 8.53 26.15
C ASP A 216 4.74 7.48 27.27
N SER A 217 3.95 6.45 27.02
CA SER A 217 3.78 5.34 27.97
C SER A 217 5.08 4.57 28.18
N PRO A 218 5.31 3.93 29.34
CA PRO A 218 6.48 3.09 29.58
C PRO A 218 6.67 2.02 28.50
N GLU A 219 5.57 1.43 28.02
CA GLU A 219 5.56 0.42 26.97
C GLU A 219 5.99 0.98 25.60
N ALA A 220 5.58 2.19 25.27
CA ALA A 220 5.99 2.85 24.04
C ALA A 220 7.49 3.19 24.07
N ILE A 221 7.96 3.74 25.18
CA ILE A 221 9.36 4.06 25.41
C ILE A 221 10.22 2.80 25.34
N GLU A 222 9.80 1.69 25.99
CA GLU A 222 10.48 0.40 25.91
C GLU A 222 10.61 -0.11 24.49
N ALA A 223 9.53 -0.07 23.69
CA ALA A 223 9.52 -0.55 22.32
C ALA A 223 10.48 0.22 21.40
N ILE A 224 10.49 1.54 21.50
CA ILE A 224 11.38 2.39 20.71
C ILE A 224 12.83 2.28 21.18
N GLN A 225 13.06 2.21 22.51
CA GLN A 225 14.40 2.02 23.07
C GLN A 225 14.98 0.65 22.69
N PHE A 226 14.19 -0.41 22.66
CA PHE A 226 14.62 -1.74 22.22
C PHE A 226 15.23 -1.70 20.81
N LEU A 227 14.60 -1.00 19.86
CA LEU A 227 15.15 -0.82 18.50
C LEU A 227 16.45 -0.02 18.49
N ALA A 228 16.51 1.06 19.27
CA ALA A 228 17.73 1.84 19.42
C ALA A 228 18.86 1.01 20.03
N ASP A 229 18.54 0.19 21.03
CA ASP A 229 19.50 -0.69 21.70
C ASP A 229 20.05 -1.78 20.76
N LEU A 230 19.21 -2.36 19.88
CA LEU A 230 19.68 -3.31 18.85
C LEU A 230 20.79 -2.72 17.98
N ILE A 231 20.72 -1.43 17.68
CA ILE A 231 21.68 -0.72 16.83
C ILE A 231 22.91 -0.30 17.65
N HIS A 232 22.70 0.38 18.77
CA HIS A 232 23.76 1.12 19.46
C HIS A 232 24.45 0.32 20.57
N LYS A 233 23.67 -0.41 21.36
CA LYS A 233 24.16 -1.17 22.51
C LYS A 233 24.54 -2.58 22.14
N GLU A 234 23.61 -3.30 21.52
CA GLU A 234 23.80 -4.71 21.16
C GLU A 234 24.60 -4.88 19.86
N LYS A 235 24.63 -3.84 19.01
CA LYS A 235 25.30 -3.83 17.70
C LYS A 235 24.88 -5.00 16.82
N ALA A 236 23.66 -5.47 16.99
CA ALA A 236 23.09 -6.61 16.30
C ALA A 236 22.25 -6.19 15.07
N ALA A 237 22.06 -4.88 14.86
CA ALA A 237 21.33 -4.34 13.74
C ALA A 237 22.12 -3.26 12.99
N THR A 238 21.83 -3.12 11.70
CA THR A 238 22.38 -2.00 10.92
C THR A 238 21.75 -0.68 11.38
N LYS A 239 22.51 0.42 11.31
CA LYS A 239 21.93 1.76 11.40
C LYS A 239 21.27 2.07 10.05
N PRO A 240 19.98 2.39 9.99
CA PRO A 240 19.31 2.76 8.74
C PRO A 240 20.01 3.97 8.10
N ALA A 241 19.97 4.07 6.76
CA ALA A 241 20.43 5.27 6.09
C ALA A 241 19.50 6.45 6.41
N ALA A 242 20.07 7.64 6.60
CA ALA A 242 19.29 8.85 6.78
C ALA A 242 18.52 9.18 5.48
N GLY A 243 17.30 9.74 5.61
CA GLY A 243 16.49 10.13 4.45
C GLY A 243 15.64 9.01 3.86
N ALA A 244 15.28 8.00 4.68
CA ALA A 244 14.29 6.97 4.38
C ALA A 244 14.58 6.15 3.11
N ASP A 245 15.71 5.47 3.05
CA ASP A 245 15.88 4.38 2.08
C ASP A 245 14.93 3.21 2.48
N TYR A 246 13.67 3.31 2.01
CA TYR A 246 12.64 2.32 2.27
C TYR A 246 13.05 0.91 1.80
N GLU A 247 13.82 0.82 0.72
CA GLU A 247 14.26 -0.44 0.12
C GLU A 247 15.59 -0.95 0.71
N GLY A 248 16.28 -0.16 1.54
CA GLY A 248 17.61 -0.50 2.09
C GLY A 248 17.66 -1.85 2.79
N PRO A 249 16.77 -2.16 3.75
CA PRO A 249 16.75 -3.45 4.42
C PRO A 249 16.55 -4.63 3.47
N GLN A 250 15.63 -4.51 2.50
CA GLN A 250 15.39 -5.53 1.48
C GLN A 250 16.62 -5.75 0.59
N LYS A 251 17.30 -4.68 0.15
CA LYS A 251 18.54 -4.77 -0.64
C LYS A 251 19.66 -5.47 0.13
N LEU A 252 19.83 -5.14 1.42
CA LEU A 252 20.82 -5.80 2.30
C LEU A 252 20.49 -7.28 2.48
N PHE A 253 19.22 -7.63 2.66
CA PHE A 253 18.77 -9.00 2.80
C PHE A 253 18.99 -9.81 1.51
N THR A 254 18.58 -9.27 0.37
CA THR A 254 18.80 -9.87 -0.97
C THR A 254 20.29 -10.07 -1.26
N ALA A 255 21.15 -9.14 -0.83
CA ALA A 255 22.60 -9.23 -0.94
C ALA A 255 23.25 -10.16 0.10
N ASN A 256 22.46 -10.90 0.90
CA ASN A 256 22.94 -11.81 1.94
C ASN A 256 23.85 -11.12 2.99
N ARG A 257 23.52 -9.86 3.35
CA ARG A 257 24.27 -9.03 4.30
C ARG A 257 23.61 -8.95 5.68
N VAL A 258 22.33 -9.32 5.78
CA VAL A 258 21.58 -9.38 7.04
C VAL A 258 20.80 -10.67 7.13
N ALA A 259 20.64 -11.18 8.36
CA ALA A 259 19.93 -12.43 8.62
C ALA A 259 18.42 -12.25 8.63
N MET A 260 17.93 -11.11 9.09
CA MET A 260 16.52 -10.85 9.32
C MET A 260 16.13 -9.43 8.89
N ILE A 261 14.92 -9.28 8.38
CA ILE A 261 14.24 -8.00 8.16
C ILE A 261 12.76 -8.14 8.56
N ILE A 262 12.11 -7.04 8.87
CA ILE A 262 10.64 -6.98 8.90
C ILE A 262 10.21 -6.34 7.59
N THR A 263 9.42 -7.07 6.81
CA THR A 263 8.87 -6.58 5.54
C THR A 263 7.58 -7.31 5.18
N GLY A 264 6.97 -6.93 4.08
CA GLY A 264 5.72 -7.50 3.61
C GLY A 264 5.82 -8.16 2.23
N PRO A 265 4.70 -8.59 1.67
CA PRO A 265 4.64 -9.32 0.40
C PRO A 265 5.16 -8.50 -0.80
N TRP A 266 5.22 -7.19 -0.72
CA TRP A 266 5.79 -6.30 -1.76
C TRP A 266 7.28 -6.55 -2.04
N ASP A 267 8.02 -7.17 -1.11
CA ASP A 267 9.43 -7.51 -1.28
C ASP A 267 9.66 -8.93 -1.82
N VAL A 268 8.62 -9.74 -2.00
CA VAL A 268 8.74 -11.12 -2.51
C VAL A 268 9.38 -11.13 -3.90
N LYS A 269 8.85 -10.36 -4.83
CA LYS A 269 9.39 -10.27 -6.20
C LYS A 269 10.82 -9.71 -6.24
N PRO A 270 11.14 -8.58 -5.57
CA PRO A 270 12.51 -8.07 -5.47
C PRO A 270 13.51 -9.07 -4.88
N ILE A 271 13.14 -9.79 -3.80
CA ILE A 271 14.02 -10.79 -3.19
C ILE A 271 14.24 -11.98 -4.13
N ARG A 272 13.16 -12.56 -4.68
CA ARG A 272 13.24 -13.71 -5.60
C ARG A 272 14.02 -13.40 -6.86
N SER A 273 13.83 -12.23 -7.46
CA SER A 273 14.52 -11.82 -8.69
C SER A 273 15.96 -11.37 -8.43
N GLY A 274 16.22 -10.69 -7.33
CA GLY A 274 17.54 -10.17 -6.99
C GLY A 274 18.52 -11.25 -6.51
N ASN A 275 18.04 -12.32 -5.87
CA ASN A 275 18.85 -13.45 -5.46
C ASN A 275 18.06 -14.77 -5.50
N PRO A 276 17.92 -15.40 -6.67
CA PRO A 276 17.17 -16.66 -6.81
C PRO A 276 17.70 -17.84 -5.99
N LYS A 277 18.95 -17.74 -5.48
CA LYS A 277 19.60 -18.79 -4.68
C LYS A 277 19.46 -18.56 -3.17
N LEU A 278 18.90 -17.43 -2.77
CA LEU A 278 18.72 -17.10 -1.35
C LEU A 278 17.71 -18.09 -0.73
N ASN A 279 18.16 -18.81 0.28
CA ASN A 279 17.30 -19.70 1.07
C ASN A 279 16.67 -18.88 2.19
N TRP A 280 15.40 -18.49 2.02
CA TRP A 280 14.71 -17.62 2.95
C TRP A 280 13.27 -18.06 3.19
N ALA A 281 12.71 -17.61 4.30
CA ALA A 281 11.33 -17.91 4.67
C ALA A 281 10.69 -16.75 5.42
N VAL A 282 9.39 -16.84 5.61
CA VAL A 282 8.55 -15.89 6.34
C VAL A 282 8.13 -16.53 7.66
N ALA A 283 8.34 -15.82 8.76
CA ALA A 283 7.92 -16.25 10.10
C ALA A 283 6.59 -15.59 10.49
N PRO A 284 5.85 -16.16 11.45
CA PRO A 284 4.76 -15.45 12.11
C PRO A 284 5.24 -14.13 12.73
N SER A 285 4.30 -13.19 12.94
CA SER A 285 4.62 -11.95 13.64
C SER A 285 5.19 -12.22 15.02
N LEU A 286 6.23 -11.47 15.39
CA LEU A 286 6.83 -11.54 16.72
C LEU A 286 5.78 -11.24 17.80
N LYS A 287 5.99 -11.82 18.95
CA LYS A 287 5.23 -11.58 20.16
C LYS A 287 6.12 -10.98 21.25
N HIS A 288 5.59 -9.99 21.97
CA HIS A 288 6.08 -9.60 23.29
C HIS A 288 4.93 -9.75 24.28
N LYS A 289 4.18 -8.70 24.61
CA LYS A 289 2.93 -8.82 25.38
C LYS A 289 1.79 -9.42 24.53
N VAL A 290 1.72 -9.01 23.27
CA VAL A 290 0.76 -9.54 22.27
C VAL A 290 1.46 -9.92 20.97
N GLN A 291 0.86 -10.83 20.23
CA GLN A 291 1.28 -11.11 18.85
C GLN A 291 0.56 -10.13 17.94
N ALA A 292 1.31 -9.22 17.31
CA ALA A 292 0.74 -8.19 16.47
C ALA A 292 1.74 -7.68 15.43
N THR A 293 1.20 -7.05 14.39
CA THR A 293 1.98 -6.34 13.38
C THR A 293 1.14 -5.22 12.76
N PHE A 294 1.79 -4.31 12.03
CA PHE A 294 1.03 -3.30 11.32
C PHE A 294 0.40 -3.83 10.04
N ALA A 295 -0.82 -3.39 9.77
CA ALA A 295 -1.54 -3.64 8.53
C ALA A 295 -1.26 -2.52 7.52
N GLY A 296 -1.09 -2.91 6.28
CA GLY A 296 -0.99 -2.01 5.14
C GLY A 296 -1.92 -2.45 4.02
N GLY A 297 -1.69 -1.89 2.86
CA GLY A 297 -2.40 -2.27 1.65
C GLY A 297 -2.74 -1.07 0.78
N VAL A 298 -3.39 -1.36 -0.32
CA VAL A 298 -3.80 -0.39 -1.32
C VAL A 298 -5.30 -0.45 -1.47
N SER A 299 -5.96 0.70 -1.40
CA SER A 299 -7.36 0.85 -1.76
C SER A 299 -7.48 1.64 -3.06
N VAL A 300 -8.57 1.43 -3.77
CA VAL A 300 -8.90 2.17 -4.98
C VAL A 300 -10.14 3.02 -4.70
N MET A 301 -10.07 4.30 -5.00
CA MET A 301 -11.10 5.29 -4.71
C MET A 301 -11.46 6.09 -5.96
N ILE A 302 -12.68 6.58 -6.02
CA ILE A 302 -13.21 7.45 -7.07
C ILE A 302 -13.31 8.88 -6.52
N PRO A 303 -12.57 9.86 -7.06
CA PRO A 303 -12.75 11.27 -6.75
C PRO A 303 -14.19 11.74 -6.98
N LYS A 304 -14.63 12.73 -6.18
CA LYS A 304 -15.97 13.28 -6.31
C LYS A 304 -16.22 13.94 -7.66
N ASP A 305 -15.20 14.64 -8.17
CA ASP A 305 -15.23 15.37 -9.43
C ASP A 305 -14.70 14.53 -10.61
N ALA A 306 -14.65 13.18 -10.46
CA ALA A 306 -14.32 12.26 -11.56
C ALA A 306 -15.31 12.48 -12.72
N LYS A 307 -14.79 12.56 -13.93
CA LYS A 307 -15.60 12.81 -15.14
C LYS A 307 -16.40 11.57 -15.55
N HIS A 308 -15.84 10.38 -15.30
CA HIS A 308 -16.35 9.11 -15.77
C HIS A 308 -16.53 8.09 -14.63
N PRO A 309 -17.34 8.39 -13.59
CA PRO A 309 -17.40 7.56 -12.38
C PRO A 309 -18.00 6.16 -12.60
N LYS A 310 -18.81 5.96 -13.65
CA LYS A 310 -19.38 4.63 -13.98
C LYS A 310 -18.33 3.73 -14.61
N GLU A 311 -17.58 4.27 -15.55
CA GLU A 311 -16.50 3.58 -16.23
C GLU A 311 -15.33 3.32 -15.28
N ALA A 312 -15.06 4.26 -14.35
CA ALA A 312 -14.10 4.07 -13.27
C ALA A 312 -14.52 2.92 -12.35
N TRP A 313 -15.80 2.81 -12.00
CA TRP A 313 -16.32 1.67 -11.23
C TRP A 313 -16.22 0.37 -12.01
N ASP A 314 -16.50 0.37 -13.32
CA ASP A 314 -16.36 -0.86 -14.12
C ASP A 314 -14.90 -1.32 -14.23
N LEU A 315 -13.97 -0.40 -14.41
CA LEU A 315 -12.54 -0.71 -14.35
C LEU A 315 -12.13 -1.23 -12.96
N LEU A 316 -12.59 -0.58 -11.88
CA LEU A 316 -12.32 -1.03 -10.51
C LEU A 316 -12.74 -2.48 -10.29
N LYS A 317 -13.95 -2.87 -10.74
CA LYS A 317 -14.43 -4.26 -10.62
C LYS A 317 -13.48 -5.27 -11.28
N ARG A 318 -12.87 -4.91 -12.41
CA ARG A 318 -11.91 -5.76 -13.13
C ARG A 318 -10.57 -5.85 -12.40
N LEU A 319 -10.12 -4.73 -11.82
CA LEU A 319 -8.88 -4.69 -11.05
C LEU A 319 -8.96 -5.55 -9.79
N VAL A 320 -10.15 -5.66 -9.16
CA VAL A 320 -10.38 -6.47 -7.96
C VAL A 320 -11.02 -7.84 -8.27
N ALA A 321 -11.10 -8.26 -9.52
CA ALA A 321 -11.60 -9.58 -9.87
C ALA A 321 -10.66 -10.67 -9.35
N LEU A 322 -11.20 -11.79 -8.87
CA LEU A 322 -10.39 -12.84 -8.25
C LEU A 322 -9.29 -13.39 -9.18
N ASP A 323 -9.57 -13.55 -10.47
CA ASP A 323 -8.57 -13.98 -11.46
C ASP A 323 -7.44 -12.96 -11.62
N THR A 324 -7.75 -11.65 -11.61
CA THR A 324 -6.76 -10.58 -11.62
C THR A 324 -5.91 -10.58 -10.35
N GLU A 325 -6.53 -10.75 -9.18
CA GLU A 325 -5.84 -10.83 -7.90
C GLU A 325 -4.90 -12.05 -7.83
N LEU A 326 -5.36 -13.22 -8.27
CA LEU A 326 -4.53 -14.44 -8.33
C LEU A 326 -3.35 -14.27 -9.31
N ALA A 327 -3.57 -13.64 -10.46
CA ALA A 327 -2.51 -13.34 -11.42
C ALA A 327 -1.47 -12.37 -10.82
N ALA A 328 -1.90 -11.30 -10.15
CA ALA A 328 -1.02 -10.35 -9.47
C ALA A 328 -0.23 -11.00 -8.32
N THR A 329 -0.85 -11.91 -7.56
CA THR A 329 -0.17 -12.71 -6.55
C THR A 329 0.93 -13.59 -7.16
N LYS A 330 0.62 -14.30 -8.24
CA LYS A 330 1.57 -15.15 -8.94
C LYS A 330 2.74 -14.35 -9.52
N GLU A 331 2.48 -13.15 -10.05
CA GLU A 331 3.50 -12.27 -10.61
C GLU A 331 4.41 -11.65 -9.54
N ALA A 332 3.82 -11.12 -8.47
CA ALA A 332 4.50 -10.22 -7.55
C ALA A 332 4.60 -10.74 -6.11
N GLY A 333 3.82 -11.76 -5.76
CA GLY A 333 3.75 -12.27 -4.39
C GLY A 333 2.84 -11.46 -3.48
N MET A 334 2.06 -10.52 -4.01
CA MET A 334 1.15 -9.69 -3.22
C MET A 334 0.02 -10.48 -2.58
N THR A 335 -0.36 -10.05 -1.39
CA THR A 335 -1.53 -10.58 -0.67
C THR A 335 -2.75 -9.70 -0.90
N MET A 336 -3.92 -10.33 -0.98
CA MET A 336 -5.17 -9.69 -1.37
C MET A 336 -6.20 -9.71 -0.23
N PRO A 337 -7.20 -8.83 -0.27
CA PRO A 337 -8.16 -8.68 0.82
C PRO A 337 -9.30 -9.70 0.82
N ARG A 338 -9.45 -10.50 -0.24
CA ARG A 338 -10.56 -11.45 -0.36
C ARG A 338 -10.39 -12.68 0.52
N LYS A 339 -11.47 -13.16 1.11
CA LYS A 339 -11.52 -14.45 1.80
C LYS A 339 -11.31 -15.61 0.82
N SER A 340 -11.99 -15.57 -0.35
CA SER A 340 -11.83 -16.54 -1.42
C SER A 340 -10.41 -16.62 -1.99
N TRP A 341 -9.69 -15.50 -2.04
CA TRP A 341 -8.26 -15.49 -2.36
C TRP A 341 -7.44 -16.21 -1.28
N ALA A 342 -7.68 -15.90 -0.01
CA ALA A 342 -6.95 -16.51 1.10
C ALA A 342 -7.18 -18.03 1.21
N GLU A 343 -8.35 -18.51 0.80
CA GLU A 343 -8.71 -19.93 0.78
C GLU A 343 -8.27 -20.66 -0.50
N ASN A 344 -7.73 -19.94 -1.50
CA ASN A 344 -7.32 -20.53 -2.77
C ASN A 344 -6.14 -21.50 -2.58
N ALA A 345 -6.24 -22.69 -3.16
CA ALA A 345 -5.25 -23.77 -3.00
C ALA A 345 -3.85 -23.38 -3.51
N GLU A 346 -3.76 -22.60 -4.61
CA GLU A 346 -2.46 -22.15 -5.15
C GLU A 346 -1.80 -21.14 -4.20
N VAL A 347 -2.58 -20.25 -3.58
CA VAL A 347 -2.10 -19.29 -2.59
C VAL A 347 -1.55 -20.02 -1.37
N GLN A 348 -2.28 -21.01 -0.86
CA GLN A 348 -1.87 -21.77 0.32
C GLN A 348 -0.68 -22.72 0.05
N ALA A 349 -0.51 -23.18 -1.18
CA ALA A 349 0.60 -24.04 -1.57
C ALA A 349 1.95 -23.29 -1.68
N ASP A 350 1.96 -21.97 -1.91
CA ASP A 350 3.21 -21.18 -1.89
C ASP A 350 3.63 -20.93 -0.43
N PRO A 351 4.79 -21.46 0.01
CA PRO A 351 5.20 -21.38 1.41
C PRO A 351 5.45 -19.95 1.89
N VAL A 352 5.78 -19.04 0.99
CA VAL A 352 6.03 -17.62 1.28
C VAL A 352 4.71 -16.87 1.37
N ILE A 353 3.88 -16.97 0.32
CA ILE A 353 2.60 -16.26 0.26
C ILE A 353 1.63 -16.78 1.32
N GLY A 354 1.53 -18.11 1.48
CA GLY A 354 0.74 -18.73 2.53
C GLY A 354 1.18 -18.33 3.94
N SER A 355 2.48 -18.06 4.15
CA SER A 355 2.96 -17.53 5.43
C SER A 355 2.57 -16.07 5.65
N PHE A 356 2.63 -15.22 4.62
CA PHE A 356 2.12 -13.85 4.71
C PHE A 356 0.61 -13.82 4.94
N SER A 357 -0.16 -14.70 4.32
CA SER A 357 -1.61 -14.76 4.55
C SER A 357 -1.96 -15.05 6.02
N LYS A 358 -1.14 -15.84 6.70
CA LYS A 358 -1.31 -16.18 8.13
C LYS A 358 -1.02 -15.02 9.09
N CYS A 359 -0.35 -13.95 8.65
CA CYS A 359 -0.14 -12.79 9.52
C CYS A 359 -1.32 -11.80 9.52
N LEU A 360 -2.21 -11.89 8.52
CA LEU A 360 -3.34 -10.97 8.38
C LEU A 360 -4.25 -10.88 9.62
N PRO A 361 -4.55 -11.96 10.36
CA PRO A 361 -5.35 -11.88 11.59
C PRO A 361 -4.71 -11.04 12.71
N TYR A 362 -3.40 -10.85 12.68
CA TYR A 362 -2.65 -10.08 13.69
C TYR A 362 -2.33 -8.66 13.22
N ALA A 363 -2.73 -8.31 12.00
CA ALA A 363 -2.45 -7.03 11.40
C ALA A 363 -3.42 -5.95 11.87
N GLN A 364 -2.89 -4.81 12.32
CA GLN A 364 -3.65 -3.68 12.84
C GLN A 364 -3.19 -2.37 12.21
N ASP A 365 -4.11 -1.46 12.00
CA ASP A 365 -3.81 -0.09 11.60
C ASP A 365 -3.80 0.82 12.83
N VAL A 366 -2.62 1.09 13.36
CA VAL A 366 -2.44 1.88 14.58
C VAL A 366 -2.82 3.34 14.45
N THR A 367 -2.95 3.84 13.22
CA THR A 367 -3.19 5.25 12.93
C THR A 367 -4.60 5.53 12.43
N ALA A 368 -5.46 4.51 12.33
CA ALA A 368 -6.81 4.65 11.80
C ALA A 368 -7.61 5.74 12.52
N GLU A 369 -7.70 5.65 13.84
CA GLU A 369 -8.43 6.62 14.67
C GLU A 369 -7.78 8.02 14.63
N LEU A 370 -6.44 8.08 14.63
CA LEU A 370 -5.73 9.36 14.54
C LEU A 370 -5.98 10.07 13.19
N ARG A 371 -6.10 9.31 12.10
CA ARG A 371 -6.42 9.91 10.79
C ARG A 371 -7.77 10.60 10.77
N LEU A 372 -8.74 10.09 11.53
CA LEU A 372 -10.07 10.70 11.66
C LEU A 372 -10.03 12.11 12.31
N THR A 373 -8.93 12.46 12.98
CA THR A 373 -8.76 13.82 13.53
C THR A 373 -8.37 14.86 12.46
N GLY A 374 -7.98 14.44 11.27
CA GLY A 374 -7.41 15.31 10.22
C GLY A 374 -6.00 15.83 10.52
N LYS A 375 -5.40 15.46 11.67
CA LYS A 375 -4.12 15.99 12.17
C LYS A 375 -2.96 14.98 12.03
N HIS A 376 -3.26 13.77 11.55
CA HIS A 376 -2.32 12.67 11.42
C HIS A 376 -1.00 13.06 10.74
N ALA A 377 -1.05 13.66 9.55
CA ALA A 377 0.16 13.98 8.79
C ALA A 377 1.12 14.91 9.54
N ARG A 378 0.59 15.86 10.34
CA ARG A 378 1.41 16.77 11.15
C ARG A 378 2.06 16.04 12.33
N ILE A 379 1.30 15.15 12.98
CA ILE A 379 1.79 14.34 14.10
C ILE A 379 2.82 13.32 13.62
N GLU A 380 2.59 12.71 12.46
CA GLU A 380 3.52 11.77 11.85
C GLU A 380 4.88 12.41 11.53
N LYS A 381 4.88 13.64 10.99
CA LYS A 381 6.12 14.41 10.77
C LYS A 381 6.87 14.69 12.08
N LEU A 382 6.14 15.01 13.14
CA LEU A 382 6.74 15.23 14.46
C LEU A 382 7.34 13.95 15.03
N LEU A 383 6.62 12.80 14.88
CA LEU A 383 7.14 11.50 15.29
C LEU A 383 8.38 11.09 14.51
N GLN A 384 8.42 11.35 13.20
CA GLN A 384 9.60 11.08 12.38
C GLN A 384 10.83 11.78 12.95
N SER A 385 10.71 13.07 13.32
CA SER A 385 11.80 13.82 13.93
C SER A 385 12.22 13.27 15.30
N ALA A 386 11.25 12.82 16.12
CA ALA A 386 11.52 12.20 17.40
C ALA A 386 12.29 10.86 17.24
N LEU A 387 11.88 10.03 16.29
CA LEU A 387 12.56 8.77 15.98
C LEU A 387 13.97 9.01 15.42
N GLU A 388 14.17 10.04 14.62
CA GLU A 388 15.50 10.44 14.14
C GLU A 388 16.42 10.82 15.29
N ASP A 389 15.95 11.58 16.26
CA ASP A 389 16.70 11.92 17.46
C ASP A 389 17.15 10.67 18.25
N ILE A 390 16.28 9.68 18.38
CA ILE A 390 16.59 8.43 19.10
C ILE A 390 17.54 7.54 18.29
N ILE A 391 17.26 7.32 17.00
CA ILE A 391 17.97 6.34 16.18
C ILE A 391 19.31 6.90 15.63
N TYR A 392 19.35 8.17 15.22
CA TYR A 392 20.55 8.75 14.62
C TYR A 392 21.39 9.53 15.61
N ASN A 393 20.74 10.28 16.50
CA ASN A 393 21.40 11.14 17.48
C ASN A 393 21.60 10.46 18.84
N GLN A 394 21.15 9.19 18.98
CA GLN A 394 21.32 8.34 20.17
C GLN A 394 20.76 8.96 21.46
N LYS A 395 19.72 9.79 21.33
CA LYS A 395 19.03 10.34 22.51
C LYS A 395 18.15 9.27 23.15
N PRO A 396 18.06 9.20 24.47
CA PRO A 396 17.19 8.22 25.14
C PRO A 396 15.72 8.38 24.76
N ALA A 397 15.04 7.28 24.45
CA ALA A 397 13.59 7.32 24.17
C ALA A 397 12.78 7.91 25.32
N ALA A 398 13.19 7.64 26.57
CA ALA A 398 12.58 8.21 27.78
C ALA A 398 12.66 9.75 27.87
N GLU A 399 13.60 10.38 27.17
CA GLU A 399 13.71 11.84 27.10
C GLU A 399 12.88 12.43 25.94
N ILE A 400 12.86 11.75 24.79
CA ILE A 400 12.31 12.28 23.54
C ILE A 400 10.81 12.02 23.44
N MET A 401 10.34 10.81 23.76
CA MET A 401 8.94 10.43 23.57
C MET A 401 7.94 11.25 24.39
N PRO A 402 8.22 11.60 25.66
CA PRO A 402 7.33 12.52 26.40
C PRO A 402 7.24 13.93 25.78
N LYS A 403 8.34 14.46 25.24
CA LYS A 403 8.34 15.76 24.55
C LYS A 403 7.49 15.70 23.29
N PHE A 404 7.71 14.65 22.49
CA PHE A 404 6.89 14.39 21.31
C PHE A 404 5.39 14.31 21.66
N ALA A 405 5.02 13.52 22.67
CA ALA A 405 3.62 13.34 23.06
C ALA A 405 2.98 14.65 23.53
N ALA A 406 3.72 15.47 24.29
CA ALA A 406 3.26 16.79 24.72
C ALA A 406 2.94 17.70 23.51
N GLU A 407 3.85 17.79 22.53
CA GLU A 407 3.66 18.60 21.32
C GLU A 407 2.53 18.05 20.45
N ALA A 408 2.45 16.73 20.27
CA ALA A 408 1.38 16.07 19.52
C ALA A 408 0.00 16.33 20.14
N ASN A 409 -0.09 16.30 21.48
CA ASN A 409 -1.33 16.57 22.21
C ASN A 409 -1.75 18.05 22.11
N VAL A 410 -0.81 19.00 22.00
CA VAL A 410 -1.11 20.40 21.66
C VAL A 410 -1.71 20.50 20.25
N ILE A 411 -1.16 19.76 19.28
CA ILE A 411 -1.72 19.71 17.92
C ILE A 411 -3.14 19.14 17.93
N LEU A 412 -3.40 18.11 18.74
CA LEU A 412 -4.73 17.49 18.85
C LEU A 412 -5.75 18.42 19.53
N ALA A 413 -5.33 19.21 20.50
CA ALA A 413 -6.20 20.14 21.23
C ALA A 413 -6.57 21.39 20.42
N ASN A 414 -5.73 21.82 19.50
CA ASN A 414 -5.99 23.02 18.68
C ASN A 414 -6.93 22.68 17.52
N ASN A 415 -7.99 23.46 17.31
CA ASN A 415 -8.95 23.30 16.22
C ASN A 415 -8.37 23.55 14.84
#